data_009c03d2c51be63371f52ca3de27cd35
#
_entry.id   009c03d2c51be63371f52ca3de27cd35
#
_cell.length_a   1.000
_cell.length_b   1.000
_cell.length_c   1.000
_cell.angle_alpha   90.00
_cell.angle_beta   90.00
_cell.angle_gamma   90.00
#
_symmetry.space_group_name_H-M   'P 1'
#
loop_
_entity.id
_entity.type
_entity.pdbx_description
1 polymer ?
#
loop_
_entity_poly.entity_id
_entity_poly.type
_entity_poly.pdbx_seq_one_letter_code
_entity_poly.pdbx_strand_id
1 'polypeptide(L)'
;MNYASNKEQILIYLGKFKRNFLNSNGWYSFISTAIIALVTCIVAGENGFSTGLSSEVKSTSFIIVCACIWIGVFNSITLICKERDIIKHEYRGGMNLSSYMFAHMLFQALVSLIQALIFSSILFLFYHHSISEFKTIFDNDSLRFISYFLTIFLTIYSADALGLF
;
A
#
# COMPACT_ATOMS: atom_id res chain seq x y z
N MET A 1 0.02 -24.74 31.34
CA MET A 1 0.59 -24.47 30.03
C MET A 1 1.04 -23.00 30.02
N ASN A 2 2.36 -22.74 29.91
CA ASN A 2 2.85 -21.38 29.79
C ASN A 2 2.56 -20.89 28.36
N TYR A 3 1.53 -20.07 28.22
CA TYR A 3 1.28 -19.38 26.94
C TYR A 3 2.40 -18.35 26.72
N ALA A 4 2.95 -18.31 25.50
CA ALA A 4 3.95 -17.32 25.12
C ALA A 4 3.38 -15.90 25.32
N SER A 5 4.22 -14.97 25.79
CA SER A 5 3.82 -13.58 25.97
C SER A 5 3.28 -12.98 24.65
N ASN A 6 2.33 -12.04 24.71
CA ASN A 6 1.75 -11.42 23.52
C ASN A 6 2.82 -10.86 22.57
N LYS A 7 3.93 -10.33 23.11
CA LYS A 7 5.05 -9.81 22.31
C LYS A 7 5.80 -10.91 21.56
N GLU A 8 6.00 -12.06 22.18
CA GLU A 8 6.66 -13.21 21.55
C GLU A 8 5.77 -13.78 20.44
N GLN A 9 4.46 -13.84 20.66
CA GLN A 9 3.50 -14.26 19.63
C GLN A 9 3.54 -13.35 18.40
N ILE A 10 3.57 -12.03 18.58
CA ILE A 10 3.67 -11.05 17.49
C ILE A 10 4.94 -11.28 16.66
N LEU A 11 6.09 -11.49 17.32
CA LEU A 11 7.36 -11.74 16.63
C LEU A 11 7.36 -13.03 15.80
N ILE A 12 6.76 -14.08 16.35
CA ILE A 12 6.62 -15.38 15.66
C ILE A 12 5.73 -15.22 14.41
N TYR A 13 4.59 -14.51 14.54
CA TYR A 13 3.70 -14.26 13.40
C TYR A 13 4.32 -13.38 12.33
N LEU A 14 5.07 -12.33 12.69
CA LEU A 14 5.82 -11.52 11.74
C LEU A 14 6.82 -12.36 10.92
N GLY A 15 7.56 -13.26 11.59
CA GLY A 15 8.46 -14.19 10.92
C GLY A 15 7.73 -15.15 9.98
N LYS A 16 6.55 -15.63 10.38
CA LYS A 16 5.68 -16.49 9.57
C LYS A 16 5.17 -15.75 8.32
N PHE A 17 4.66 -14.51 8.46
CA PHE A 17 4.18 -13.70 7.34
C PHE A 17 5.28 -13.41 6.33
N LYS A 18 6.46 -13.02 6.79
CA LYS A 18 7.62 -12.80 5.92
C LYS A 18 7.95 -14.05 5.10
N ARG A 19 8.03 -15.21 5.76
CA ARG A 19 8.35 -16.49 5.08
C ARG A 19 7.24 -16.90 4.11
N ASN A 20 5.98 -16.74 4.52
CA ASN A 20 4.83 -17.04 3.66
C ASN A 20 4.80 -16.13 2.44
N PHE A 21 5.03 -14.83 2.60
CA PHE A 21 5.09 -13.85 1.52
C PHE A 21 6.20 -14.19 0.50
N LEU A 22 7.39 -14.55 0.96
CA LEU A 22 8.49 -14.95 0.08
C LEU A 22 8.18 -16.26 -0.66
N ASN A 23 7.59 -17.23 0.03
CA ASN A 23 7.32 -18.57 -0.53
C ASN A 23 6.08 -18.59 -1.46
N SER A 24 5.12 -17.70 -1.23
CA SER A 24 3.87 -17.60 -2.01
C SER A 24 3.95 -16.64 -3.19
N ASN A 25 5.17 -16.32 -3.66
CA ASN A 25 5.39 -15.36 -4.75
C ASN A 25 4.77 -13.97 -4.49
N GLY A 26 4.89 -13.44 -3.28
CA GLY A 26 4.43 -12.10 -2.90
C GLY A 26 4.97 -10.96 -3.79
N TRP A 27 6.02 -11.23 -4.56
CA TRP A 27 6.60 -10.32 -5.56
C TRP A 27 5.59 -9.85 -6.61
N TYR A 28 4.61 -10.68 -6.96
CA TYR A 28 3.57 -10.29 -7.92
C TYR A 28 2.75 -9.09 -7.43
N SER A 29 2.64 -8.88 -6.11
CA SER A 29 1.99 -7.71 -5.53
C SER A 29 2.72 -6.41 -5.89
N PHE A 30 4.06 -6.41 -5.93
CA PHE A 30 4.84 -5.23 -6.34
C PHE A 30 4.76 -4.99 -7.85
N ILE A 31 4.79 -6.07 -8.65
CA ILE A 31 4.63 -5.97 -10.10
C ILE A 31 3.25 -5.43 -10.46
N SER A 32 2.20 -5.94 -9.81
CA SER A 32 0.83 -5.44 -10.04
C SER A 32 0.70 -3.95 -9.67
N THR A 33 1.33 -3.52 -8.58
CA THR A 33 1.38 -2.10 -8.20
C THR A 33 2.05 -1.24 -9.27
N ALA A 34 3.18 -1.70 -9.83
CA ALA A 34 3.87 -0.98 -10.90
C ALA A 34 3.01 -0.88 -12.18
N ILE A 35 2.32 -1.96 -12.55
CA ILE A 35 1.41 -1.98 -13.70
C ILE A 35 0.24 -1.00 -13.47
N ILE A 36 -0.40 -1.03 -12.30
CA ILE A 36 -1.50 -0.13 -11.96
C ILE A 36 -1.03 1.32 -11.99
N ALA A 37 0.17 1.63 -11.47
CA ALA A 37 0.74 2.98 -11.52
C ALA A 37 0.95 3.46 -12.96
N LEU A 38 1.49 2.61 -13.85
CA LEU A 38 1.66 2.94 -15.27
C LEU A 38 0.33 3.19 -15.96
N VAL A 39 -0.66 2.31 -15.75
CA VAL A 39 -2.02 2.49 -16.31
C VAL A 39 -2.64 3.79 -15.80
N THR A 40 -2.48 4.10 -14.51
CA THR A 40 -2.97 5.34 -13.92
C THR A 40 -2.35 6.57 -14.59
N CYS A 41 -1.05 6.55 -14.85
CA CYS A 41 -0.36 7.64 -15.57
C CYS A 41 -0.88 7.81 -17.00
N ILE A 42 -1.09 6.71 -17.73
CA ILE A 42 -1.60 6.75 -19.10
C ILE A 42 -3.03 7.31 -19.14
N VAL A 43 -3.90 6.88 -18.22
CA VAL A 43 -5.30 7.32 -18.16
C VAL A 43 -5.42 8.79 -17.75
N ALA A 44 -4.58 9.24 -16.83
CA ALA A 44 -4.57 10.62 -16.37
C ALA A 44 -3.97 11.60 -17.42
N GLY A 45 -3.12 11.09 -18.32
CA GLY A 45 -2.51 11.88 -19.38
C GLY A 45 -1.42 12.85 -18.91
N GLU A 46 -0.68 13.45 -19.85
CA GLU A 46 0.43 14.36 -19.54
C GLU A 46 -0.01 15.67 -18.88
N ASN A 47 -1.22 16.14 -19.17
CA ASN A 47 -1.77 17.39 -18.66
C ASN A 47 -2.50 17.24 -17.30
N GLY A 48 -2.48 16.07 -16.69
CA GLY A 48 -3.24 15.78 -15.47
C GLY A 48 -2.93 16.68 -14.27
N PHE A 49 -1.76 17.33 -14.26
CA PHE A 49 -1.35 18.30 -13.25
C PHE A 49 -1.01 19.68 -13.83
N SER A 50 -1.50 20.01 -15.04
CA SER A 50 -1.27 21.32 -15.63
C SER A 50 -2.05 22.42 -14.87
N THR A 51 -1.41 23.57 -14.68
CA THR A 51 -1.91 24.68 -13.84
C THR A 51 -3.13 25.40 -14.40
N GLY A 52 -3.52 25.11 -15.63
CA GLY A 52 -4.62 25.82 -16.30
C GLY A 52 -6.03 25.29 -16.04
N LEU A 53 -6.18 24.03 -15.66
CA LEU A 53 -7.48 23.35 -15.57
C LEU A 53 -7.67 22.66 -14.21
N SER A 54 -8.28 23.36 -13.28
CA SER A 54 -8.60 22.81 -11.95
C SER A 54 -9.47 21.54 -11.98
N SER A 55 -10.23 21.32 -13.05
CA SER A 55 -11.03 20.11 -13.26
C SER A 55 -10.19 18.88 -13.57
N GLU A 56 -9.11 19.02 -14.34
CA GLU A 56 -8.22 17.92 -14.70
C GLU A 56 -7.40 17.45 -13.49
N VAL A 57 -6.88 18.40 -12.69
CA VAL A 57 -6.16 18.07 -11.45
C VAL A 57 -7.05 17.29 -10.47
N LYS A 58 -8.33 17.67 -10.34
CA LYS A 58 -9.29 16.94 -9.49
C LYS A 58 -9.55 15.53 -10.00
N SER A 59 -9.75 15.38 -11.31
CA SER A 59 -9.97 14.08 -11.95
C SER A 59 -8.76 13.16 -11.78
N THR A 60 -7.56 13.66 -12.03
CA THR A 60 -6.31 12.92 -11.87
C THR A 60 -6.09 12.48 -10.42
N SER A 61 -6.30 13.38 -9.47
CA SER A 61 -6.18 13.06 -8.04
C SER A 61 -7.17 11.99 -7.62
N PHE A 62 -8.40 12.03 -8.12
CA PHE A 62 -9.42 11.02 -7.86
C PHE A 62 -9.02 9.65 -8.42
N ILE A 63 -8.51 9.59 -9.66
CA ILE A 63 -8.03 8.35 -10.29
C ILE A 63 -6.89 7.73 -9.46
N ILE A 64 -5.92 8.54 -9.00
CA ILE A 64 -4.81 8.08 -8.17
C ILE A 64 -5.31 7.50 -6.85
N VAL A 65 -6.22 8.18 -6.17
CA VAL A 65 -6.80 7.70 -4.91
C VAL A 65 -7.55 6.38 -5.11
N CYS A 66 -8.37 6.27 -6.14
CA CYS A 66 -9.05 5.02 -6.48
C CYS A 66 -8.07 3.87 -6.75
N ALA A 67 -7.00 4.12 -7.51
CA ALA A 67 -5.95 3.13 -7.77
C ALA A 67 -5.27 2.66 -6.47
N CYS A 68 -4.95 3.58 -5.57
CA CYS A 68 -4.34 3.26 -4.28
C CYS A 68 -5.27 2.42 -3.39
N ILE A 69 -6.58 2.74 -3.36
CA ILE A 69 -7.58 1.95 -2.62
C ILE A 69 -7.67 0.53 -3.19
N TRP A 70 -7.69 0.38 -4.51
CA TRP A 70 -7.71 -0.93 -5.16
C TRP A 70 -6.49 -1.77 -4.78
N ILE A 71 -5.29 -1.18 -4.82
CA ILE A 71 -4.04 -1.87 -4.43
C ILE A 71 -4.14 -2.39 -2.99
N GLY A 72 -4.56 -1.55 -2.04
CA GLY A 72 -4.67 -1.91 -0.63
C GLY A 72 -5.69 -3.02 -0.40
N VAL A 73 -6.92 -2.84 -0.88
CA VAL A 73 -8.00 -3.83 -0.69
C VAL A 73 -7.64 -5.19 -1.29
N PHE A 74 -7.08 -5.23 -2.50
CA PHE A 74 -6.68 -6.50 -3.12
C PHE A 74 -5.56 -7.21 -2.37
N ASN A 75 -4.59 -6.48 -1.82
CA ASN A 75 -3.53 -7.06 -1.00
C ASN A 75 -4.09 -7.76 0.22
N SER A 76 -4.93 -7.08 0.98
CA SER A 76 -5.53 -7.62 2.20
C SER A 76 -6.42 -8.83 1.93
N ILE A 77 -7.30 -8.75 0.95
CA ILE A 77 -8.20 -9.86 0.59
C ILE A 77 -7.39 -11.09 0.17
N THR A 78 -6.39 -10.91 -0.68
CA THR A 78 -5.56 -12.02 -1.18
C THR A 78 -4.83 -12.73 -0.05
N LEU A 79 -4.32 -11.97 0.92
CA LEU A 79 -3.59 -12.52 2.05
C LEU A 79 -4.53 -13.27 3.00
N ILE A 80 -5.68 -12.69 3.35
CA ILE A 80 -6.68 -13.31 4.23
C ILE A 80 -7.25 -14.59 3.61
N CYS A 81 -7.60 -14.56 2.32
CA CYS A 81 -8.15 -15.73 1.65
C CYS A 81 -7.16 -16.91 1.67
N LYS A 82 -5.85 -16.66 1.51
CA LYS A 82 -4.82 -17.70 1.56
C LYS A 82 -4.62 -18.27 2.97
N GLU A 83 -4.84 -17.50 4.01
CA GLU A 83 -4.56 -17.89 5.40
C GLU A 83 -5.82 -18.33 6.17
N ARG A 84 -7.01 -18.20 5.59
CA ARG A 84 -8.28 -18.46 6.27
C ARG A 84 -8.35 -19.80 6.99
N ASP A 85 -7.95 -20.86 6.33
CA ASP A 85 -8.02 -22.23 6.89
C ASP A 85 -6.98 -22.44 8.01
N ILE A 86 -5.81 -21.81 7.87
CA ILE A 86 -4.74 -21.85 8.86
C ILE A 86 -5.17 -21.11 10.12
N ILE A 87 -5.74 -19.91 9.97
CA ILE A 87 -6.25 -19.08 11.08
C ILE A 87 -7.30 -19.86 11.88
N LYS A 88 -8.22 -20.53 11.18
CA LYS A 88 -9.29 -21.32 11.80
C LYS A 88 -8.74 -22.50 12.61
N HIS A 89 -7.68 -23.13 12.14
CA HIS A 89 -7.02 -24.21 12.83
C HIS A 89 -6.22 -23.73 14.05
N GLU A 90 -5.45 -22.65 13.91
CA GLU A 90 -4.65 -22.07 14.99
C GLU A 90 -5.51 -21.42 16.08
N TYR A 91 -6.65 -20.83 15.72
CA TYR A 91 -7.62 -20.29 16.69
C TYR A 91 -8.14 -21.38 17.64
N ARG A 92 -8.40 -22.60 17.14
CA ARG A 92 -8.79 -23.75 17.96
C ARG A 92 -7.67 -24.23 18.89
N GLY A 93 -6.42 -23.95 18.53
CA GLY A 93 -5.22 -24.24 19.33
C GLY A 93 -4.92 -23.23 20.44
N GLY A 94 -5.78 -22.21 20.65
CA GLY A 94 -5.59 -21.20 21.70
C GLY A 94 -4.78 -19.96 21.26
N MET A 95 -4.76 -19.65 19.97
CA MET A 95 -4.15 -18.43 19.42
C MET A 95 -4.86 -17.17 19.92
N ASN A 96 -4.10 -16.16 20.33
CA ASN A 96 -4.64 -14.84 20.62
C ASN A 96 -4.88 -14.06 19.31
N LEU A 97 -6.15 -13.93 18.92
CA LEU A 97 -6.55 -13.29 17.66
C LEU A 97 -6.05 -11.83 17.57
N SER A 98 -6.05 -11.09 18.68
CA SER A 98 -5.57 -9.70 18.72
C SER A 98 -4.09 -9.60 18.39
N SER A 99 -3.26 -10.51 18.90
CA SER A 99 -1.81 -10.54 18.61
C SER A 99 -1.54 -10.88 17.14
N TYR A 100 -2.36 -11.79 16.56
CA TYR A 100 -2.28 -12.12 15.14
C TYR A 100 -2.65 -10.93 14.25
N MET A 101 -3.79 -10.26 14.52
CA MET A 101 -4.24 -9.10 13.76
C MET A 101 -3.23 -7.95 13.82
N PHE A 102 -2.65 -7.70 14.99
CA PHE A 102 -1.63 -6.65 15.15
C PHE A 102 -0.35 -6.98 14.35
N ALA A 103 0.12 -8.21 14.40
CA ALA A 103 1.27 -8.66 13.61
C ALA A 103 1.00 -8.54 12.10
N HIS A 104 -0.23 -8.87 11.67
CA HIS A 104 -0.66 -8.71 10.29
C HIS A 104 -0.64 -7.24 9.83
N MET A 105 -1.20 -6.33 10.64
CA MET A 105 -1.20 -4.89 10.33
C MET A 105 0.23 -4.32 10.23
N LEU A 106 1.15 -4.75 11.13
CA LEU A 106 2.54 -4.34 11.06
C LEU A 106 3.25 -4.85 9.79
N PHE A 107 3.00 -6.10 9.42
CA PHE A 107 3.57 -6.65 8.19
C PHE A 107 3.03 -5.93 6.96
N GLN A 108 1.73 -5.68 6.92
CA GLN A 108 1.08 -4.97 5.83
C GLN A 108 1.57 -3.52 5.69
N ALA A 109 1.87 -2.84 6.80
CA ALA A 109 2.47 -1.51 6.77
C ALA A 109 3.84 -1.50 6.06
N LEU A 110 4.65 -2.55 6.22
CA LEU A 110 5.93 -2.67 5.51
C LEU A 110 5.72 -2.91 4.00
N VAL A 111 4.76 -3.75 3.64
CA VAL A 111 4.43 -4.03 2.23
C VAL A 111 3.88 -2.78 1.55
N SER A 112 2.92 -2.09 2.17
CA SER A 112 2.31 -0.86 1.63
C SER A 112 3.33 0.29 1.51
N LEU A 113 4.35 0.33 2.40
CA LEU A 113 5.43 1.31 2.30
C LEU A 113 6.25 1.11 1.01
N ILE A 114 6.62 -0.14 0.70
CA ILE A 114 7.36 -0.45 -0.54
C ILE A 114 6.50 -0.16 -1.77
N GLN A 115 5.22 -0.52 -1.73
CA GLN A 115 4.28 -0.24 -2.83
C GLN A 115 4.08 1.26 -3.06
N ALA A 116 3.96 2.03 -1.98
CA ALA A 116 3.87 3.48 -2.05
C ALA A 116 5.14 4.10 -2.65
N LEU A 117 6.33 3.58 -2.33
CA LEU A 117 7.58 4.00 -2.95
C LEU A 117 7.59 3.74 -4.46
N ILE A 118 7.19 2.54 -4.89
CA ILE A 118 7.12 2.18 -6.31
C ILE A 118 6.13 3.09 -7.03
N PHE A 119 4.92 3.25 -6.48
CA PHE A 119 3.85 4.04 -7.08
C PHE A 119 4.23 5.52 -7.18
N SER A 120 4.73 6.12 -6.09
CA SER A 120 5.15 7.53 -6.07
C SER A 120 6.34 7.80 -6.99
N SER A 121 7.29 6.87 -7.11
CA SER A 121 8.42 7.00 -8.01
C SER A 121 7.98 7.02 -9.48
N ILE A 122 7.05 6.16 -9.87
CA ILE A 122 6.50 6.13 -11.24
C ILE A 122 5.74 7.41 -11.55
N LEU A 123 4.88 7.87 -10.62
CA LEU A 123 4.17 9.15 -10.77
C LEU A 123 5.15 10.33 -10.90
N PHE A 124 6.17 10.38 -10.05
CA PHE A 124 7.16 11.45 -10.08
C PHE A 124 7.92 11.48 -11.39
N LEU A 125 8.34 10.31 -11.91
CA LEU A 125 9.04 10.23 -13.21
C LEU A 125 8.15 10.68 -14.37
N PHE A 126 6.88 10.31 -14.36
CA PHE A 126 5.94 10.64 -15.44
C PHE A 126 5.58 12.13 -15.45
N TYR A 127 5.33 12.70 -14.27
CA TYR A 127 4.90 14.09 -14.13
C TYR A 127 6.04 15.07 -13.83
N HIS A 128 7.28 14.64 -13.84
CA HIS A 128 8.43 15.50 -13.52
C HIS A 128 8.45 16.78 -14.38
N HIS A 129 8.10 16.68 -15.65
CA HIS A 129 8.04 17.83 -16.56
C HIS A 129 6.87 18.77 -16.24
N SER A 130 5.69 18.23 -15.98
CA SER A 130 4.47 19.01 -15.68
C SER A 130 4.46 19.60 -14.27
N ILE A 131 5.07 18.92 -13.31
CA ILE A 131 5.19 19.39 -11.92
C ILE A 131 6.18 20.55 -11.81
N SER A 132 7.14 20.68 -12.73
CA SER A 132 8.10 21.81 -12.74
C SER A 132 7.40 23.17 -12.96
N GLU A 133 6.24 23.20 -13.62
CA GLU A 133 5.43 24.41 -13.78
C GLU A 133 4.62 24.77 -12.52
N PHE A 134 4.35 23.79 -11.64
CA PHE A 134 3.60 23.98 -10.37
C PHE A 134 4.48 24.52 -9.23
N LYS A 135 5.48 25.31 -9.56
CA LYS A 135 6.52 25.86 -8.65
C LYS A 135 6.03 26.75 -7.50
N THR A 136 4.73 26.98 -7.37
CA THR A 136 4.21 28.05 -6.52
C THR A 136 3.90 27.70 -5.06
N ILE A 137 3.86 26.42 -4.67
CA ILE A 137 3.45 26.04 -3.30
C ILE A 137 4.61 25.46 -2.46
N PHE A 138 5.54 24.73 -3.09
CA PHE A 138 6.71 24.20 -2.40
C PHE A 138 7.96 24.43 -3.24
N ASP A 139 8.90 25.16 -2.68
CA ASP A 139 10.15 25.56 -3.35
C ASP A 139 11.15 24.40 -3.48
N ASN A 140 10.91 23.26 -2.82
CA ASN A 140 11.76 22.08 -2.81
C ASN A 140 11.08 20.85 -3.42
N ASP A 141 11.65 20.30 -4.49
CA ASP A 141 11.18 19.05 -5.14
C ASP A 141 11.13 17.85 -4.19
N SER A 142 12.05 17.82 -3.20
CA SER A 142 12.07 16.79 -2.18
C SER A 142 10.83 16.81 -1.27
N LEU A 143 10.36 18.00 -0.88
CA LEU A 143 9.16 18.13 -0.03
C LEU A 143 7.90 17.73 -0.78
N ARG A 144 7.82 17.97 -2.08
CA ARG A 144 6.71 17.52 -2.93
C ARG A 144 6.67 16.00 -3.00
N PHE A 145 7.80 15.38 -3.31
CA PHE A 145 7.89 13.92 -3.37
C PHE A 145 7.46 13.28 -2.04
N ILE A 146 7.95 13.80 -0.91
CA ILE A 146 7.60 13.30 0.43
C ILE A 146 6.09 13.44 0.70
N SER A 147 5.47 14.56 0.32
CA SER A 147 4.04 14.79 0.51
C SER A 147 3.20 13.80 -0.31
N TYR A 148 3.53 13.58 -1.59
CA TYR A 148 2.85 12.59 -2.43
C TYR A 148 3.07 11.17 -1.91
N PHE A 149 4.29 10.82 -1.55
CA PHE A 149 4.61 9.53 -0.98
C PHE A 149 3.80 9.25 0.29
N LEU A 150 3.74 10.23 1.21
CA LEU A 150 3.01 10.09 2.47
C LEU A 150 1.51 9.90 2.25
N THR A 151 0.90 10.69 1.35
CA THR A 151 -0.53 10.56 1.03
C THR A 151 -0.85 9.22 0.38
N ILE A 152 -0.03 8.75 -0.57
CA ILE A 152 -0.18 7.45 -1.21
C ILE A 152 -0.03 6.32 -0.19
N PHE A 153 1.01 6.39 0.65
CA PHE A 153 1.24 5.39 1.69
C PHE A 153 0.06 5.28 2.65
N LEU A 154 -0.43 6.42 3.18
CA LEU A 154 -1.57 6.44 4.09
C LEU A 154 -2.85 5.92 3.42
N THR A 155 -3.07 6.22 2.15
CA THR A 155 -4.23 5.75 1.41
C THR A 155 -4.17 4.23 1.21
N ILE A 156 -3.04 3.68 0.76
CA ILE A 156 -2.87 2.23 0.59
C ILE A 156 -3.02 1.53 1.94
N TYR A 157 -2.35 2.01 2.98
CA TYR A 157 -2.39 1.40 4.31
C TYR A 157 -3.79 1.44 4.95
N SER A 158 -4.53 2.55 4.79
CA SER A 158 -5.93 2.63 5.26
C SER A 158 -6.85 1.68 4.50
N ALA A 159 -6.64 1.52 3.19
CA ALA A 159 -7.38 0.57 2.37
C ALA A 159 -7.04 -0.88 2.73
N ASP A 160 -5.78 -1.19 3.03
CA ASP A 160 -5.34 -2.47 3.57
C ASP A 160 -6.04 -2.79 4.89
N ALA A 161 -6.11 -1.82 5.80
CA ALA A 161 -6.79 -1.97 7.08
C ALA A 161 -8.30 -2.24 6.91
N LEU A 162 -8.96 -1.54 5.97
CA LEU A 162 -10.38 -1.78 5.65
C LEU A 162 -10.61 -3.16 5.04
N GLY A 163 -9.68 -3.67 4.25
CA GLY A 163 -9.77 -5.00 3.65
C GLY A 163 -9.60 -6.15 4.66
N LEU A 164 -9.13 -5.86 5.89
CA LEU A 164 -9.00 -6.82 6.98
C LEU A 164 -10.33 -7.08 7.72
N PHE A 165 -11.28 -6.16 7.66
CA PHE A 165 -12.59 -6.23 8.30
C PHE A 165 -13.69 -6.65 7.34
#